data_c8f266351489149ed60a794002899236
#
_entry.id   c8f266351489149ed60a794002899236
#
_cell.length_a   1.000
_cell.length_b   1.000
_cell.length_c   1.000
_cell.angle_alpha   90.00
_cell.angle_beta   90.00
_cell.angle_gamma   90.00
#
_symmetry.space_group_name_H-M   'P 1'
#
loop_
_entity.id
_entity.type
_entity.pdbx_description
1 polymer ?
#
loop_
_entity_poly.entity_id
_entity_poly.type
_entity_poly.pdbx_seq_one_letter_code
_entity_poly.pdbx_strand_id
1 'polypeptide(L)'
;MSNTNSMAGGCGSGNCACKSQALQGSPRPTRDPFDDTDYGTPQSHADVDVTLEIDGQAVTVPAGTSVMRAAIEAGVNVPKLCATDSLEPFGSCRLCLVEIDGRRGYPASCTTPVEAGMKVRTQTDRLQSLRRNVMELYISDHPLDCLTCPANGNCELQDMAGVTGLREVRYGFDGANHLKDKKDESNPYFTYDPS
;
A
#
# COMPACT_ATOMS: atom_id res chain seq x y z
N MET A 1 66.29 31.77 -3.59
CA MET A 1 65.77 31.72 -4.96
C MET A 1 64.28 31.57 -4.90
N SER A 2 63.63 32.62 -5.19
CA SER A 2 62.20 32.87 -5.13
C SER A 2 61.43 32.09 -6.21
N ASN A 3 60.29 31.56 -5.92
CA ASN A 3 59.27 31.52 -6.94
C ASN A 3 57.86 31.55 -6.31
N THR A 4 57.32 32.73 -6.28
CA THR A 4 55.96 33.09 -6.05
C THR A 4 55.15 32.79 -7.34
N ASN A 5 54.12 32.01 -7.27
CA ASN A 5 53.12 32.00 -8.34
C ASN A 5 51.72 32.23 -7.75
N SER A 6 51.33 33.46 -7.80
CA SER A 6 49.99 34.00 -7.59
C SER A 6 49.14 33.68 -8.82
N MET A 7 48.05 32.98 -8.67
CA MET A 7 46.98 33.04 -9.64
C MET A 7 45.67 33.39 -8.94
N ALA A 8 45.36 34.66 -8.94
CA ALA A 8 44.03 35.17 -8.74
C ALA A 8 43.22 34.94 -10.02
N GLY A 9 42.26 34.04 -9.99
CA GLY A 9 41.23 33.85 -11.02
C GLY A 9 39.90 34.38 -10.52
N GLY A 10 39.53 35.59 -11.00
CA GLY A 10 38.25 36.22 -10.71
C GLY A 10 37.07 35.41 -11.27
N CYS A 11 36.08 35.14 -10.45
CA CYS A 11 34.78 34.74 -10.91
C CYS A 11 34.05 35.92 -11.53
N GLY A 12 34.02 35.97 -12.87
CA GLY A 12 33.13 36.85 -13.62
C GLY A 12 31.67 36.46 -13.40
N SER A 13 30.84 37.51 -13.27
CA SER A 13 29.39 37.44 -13.21
C SER A 13 28.81 36.79 -14.47
N GLY A 14 28.49 35.51 -14.37
CA GLY A 14 27.81 34.75 -15.41
C GLY A 14 27.13 33.57 -14.79
N ASN A 15 25.82 33.47 -15.01
CA ASN A 15 24.91 32.39 -14.61
C ASN A 15 25.57 31.01 -14.64
N CYS A 16 26.10 30.55 -13.55
CA CYS A 16 26.37 29.11 -13.36
C CYS A 16 25.06 28.37 -13.13
N ALA A 17 24.37 28.09 -14.22
CA ALA A 17 23.34 27.07 -14.20
C ALA A 17 24.04 25.71 -13.95
N CYS A 18 24.09 25.29 -12.71
CA CYS A 18 24.32 23.89 -12.39
C CYS A 18 23.20 23.07 -13.07
N LYS A 19 23.49 22.60 -14.29
CA LYS A 19 22.73 21.53 -14.88
C LYS A 19 22.96 20.30 -13.99
N SER A 20 22.06 20.08 -13.03
CA SER A 20 21.88 18.78 -12.41
C SER A 20 21.53 17.83 -13.54
N GLN A 21 22.52 17.11 -14.06
CA GLN A 21 22.29 15.90 -14.82
C GLN A 21 21.65 14.95 -13.81
N ALA A 22 20.31 14.91 -13.81
CA ALA A 22 19.59 13.84 -13.19
C ALA A 22 20.19 12.54 -13.75
N LEU A 23 20.75 11.74 -12.87
CA LEU A 23 21.12 10.37 -13.17
C LEU A 23 19.84 9.71 -13.71
N GLN A 24 19.78 9.57 -15.02
CA GLN A 24 18.76 8.77 -15.70
C GLN A 24 19.09 7.31 -15.38
N GLY A 25 18.76 6.90 -14.15
CA GLY A 25 18.61 5.51 -13.84
C GLY A 25 17.53 4.97 -14.81
N SER A 26 17.77 3.83 -15.42
CA SER A 26 16.74 3.11 -16.17
C SER A 26 15.47 3.11 -15.33
N PRO A 27 14.29 3.44 -15.91
CA PRO A 27 13.05 3.42 -15.17
C PRO A 27 12.93 2.03 -14.57
N ARG A 28 12.84 1.95 -13.24
CA ARG A 28 12.45 0.72 -12.57
C ARG A 28 11.11 0.30 -13.18
N PRO A 29 10.91 -0.97 -13.51
CA PRO A 29 9.58 -1.42 -13.84
C PRO A 29 8.70 -1.01 -12.66
N THR A 30 7.78 -0.08 -12.90
CA THR A 30 6.78 0.32 -11.91
C THR A 30 5.85 -0.87 -11.81
N ARG A 31 6.02 -1.68 -10.76
CA ARG A 31 5.01 -2.65 -10.38
C ARG A 31 3.71 -1.87 -10.16
N ASP A 32 2.66 -2.26 -10.85
CA ASP A 32 1.33 -1.77 -10.52
C ASP A 32 0.96 -2.33 -9.14
N PRO A 33 0.76 -1.48 -8.12
CA PRO A 33 0.38 -1.94 -6.79
C PRO A 33 -1.00 -2.62 -6.77
N PHE A 34 -1.71 -2.61 -7.87
CA PHE A 34 -3.00 -3.24 -8.11
C PHE A 34 -2.91 -4.26 -9.26
N ASP A 35 -1.79 -4.97 -9.39
CA ASP A 35 -1.61 -6.02 -10.39
C ASP A 35 -2.82 -6.96 -10.41
N ASP A 36 -3.45 -7.07 -11.58
CA ASP A 36 -4.81 -7.51 -11.84
C ASP A 36 -5.08 -9.01 -11.64
N THR A 37 -4.08 -9.76 -11.22
CA THR A 37 -4.25 -11.20 -11.03
C THR A 37 -4.91 -11.57 -9.71
N ASP A 38 -5.01 -10.63 -8.75
CA ASP A 38 -5.53 -10.89 -7.41
C ASP A 38 -6.70 -9.96 -7.05
N TYR A 39 -7.93 -10.47 -7.13
CA TYR A 39 -9.16 -9.77 -6.76
C TYR A 39 -9.36 -9.62 -5.24
N GLY A 40 -8.39 -10.03 -4.44
CA GLY A 40 -8.35 -9.77 -3.01
C GLY A 40 -9.21 -10.66 -2.13
N THR A 41 -10.09 -11.47 -2.70
CA THR A 41 -10.87 -12.49 -1.99
C THR A 41 -11.29 -13.62 -2.92
N PRO A 42 -11.53 -14.84 -2.41
CA PRO A 42 -12.04 -15.93 -3.22
C PRO A 42 -13.31 -15.60 -3.97
N GLN A 43 -13.50 -16.21 -5.13
CA GLN A 43 -14.69 -16.05 -5.95
C GLN A 43 -15.90 -16.75 -5.31
N SER A 44 -17.04 -16.04 -5.27
CA SER A 44 -18.32 -16.67 -4.96
C SER A 44 -18.88 -17.43 -6.17
N HIS A 45 -19.47 -18.59 -5.91
CA HIS A 45 -20.11 -19.44 -6.92
C HIS A 45 -21.63 -19.54 -6.70
N ALA A 46 -22.25 -18.55 -6.06
CA ALA A 46 -23.69 -18.54 -5.86
C ALA A 46 -24.44 -18.35 -7.20
N ASP A 47 -25.57 -19.05 -7.35
CA ASP A 47 -26.42 -18.98 -8.54
C ASP A 47 -27.30 -17.71 -8.59
N VAL A 48 -27.27 -16.90 -7.54
CA VAL A 48 -28.09 -15.68 -7.40
C VAL A 48 -27.20 -14.46 -7.48
N ASP A 49 -27.52 -13.56 -8.37
CA ASP A 49 -26.83 -12.29 -8.52
C ASP A 49 -27.40 -11.21 -7.59
N VAL A 50 -26.54 -10.34 -7.14
CA VAL A 50 -26.83 -9.18 -6.30
C VAL A 50 -26.32 -7.92 -6.99
N THR A 51 -27.18 -6.90 -7.09
CA THR A 51 -26.82 -5.59 -7.64
C THR A 51 -26.65 -4.58 -6.51
N LEU A 52 -25.52 -3.89 -6.50
CA LEU A 52 -25.18 -2.83 -5.57
C LEU A 52 -24.61 -1.62 -6.33
N GLU A 53 -24.36 -0.53 -5.61
CA GLU A 53 -23.73 0.68 -6.14
C GLU A 53 -22.36 0.87 -5.48
N ILE A 54 -21.30 1.03 -6.28
CA ILE A 54 -19.95 1.32 -5.80
C ILE A 54 -19.47 2.61 -6.45
N ASP A 55 -19.19 3.64 -5.66
CA ASP A 55 -18.79 4.98 -6.10
C ASP A 55 -19.68 5.57 -7.20
N GLY A 56 -21.02 5.30 -7.12
CA GLY A 56 -22.02 5.76 -8.08
C GLY A 56 -22.21 4.85 -9.30
N GLN A 57 -21.45 3.76 -9.40
CA GLN A 57 -21.56 2.78 -10.49
C GLN A 57 -22.37 1.55 -10.03
N ALA A 58 -23.35 1.14 -10.82
CA ALA A 58 -24.07 -0.10 -10.56
C ALA A 58 -23.21 -1.32 -10.93
N VAL A 59 -23.10 -2.26 -9.99
CA VAL A 59 -22.30 -3.48 -10.12
C VAL A 59 -23.15 -4.68 -9.78
N THR A 60 -23.09 -5.73 -10.59
CA THR A 60 -23.84 -6.98 -10.36
C THR A 60 -22.86 -8.12 -10.26
N VAL A 61 -22.90 -8.84 -9.14
CA VAL A 61 -22.00 -9.96 -8.82
C VAL A 61 -22.77 -11.08 -8.12
N PRO A 62 -22.25 -12.32 -8.08
CA PRO A 62 -22.85 -13.41 -7.33
C PRO A 62 -23.01 -13.08 -5.84
N ALA A 63 -24.11 -13.52 -5.24
CA ALA A 63 -24.33 -13.37 -3.80
C ALA A 63 -23.16 -14.00 -3.00
N GLY A 64 -22.81 -13.38 -1.85
CA GLY A 64 -21.66 -13.84 -1.05
C GLY A 64 -20.31 -13.30 -1.54
N THR A 65 -20.23 -12.66 -2.70
CA THR A 65 -19.04 -11.93 -3.12
C THR A 65 -18.72 -10.83 -2.10
N SER A 66 -17.45 -10.61 -1.80
CA SER A 66 -17.04 -9.50 -0.93
C SER A 66 -17.19 -8.15 -1.64
N VAL A 67 -17.42 -7.09 -0.88
CA VAL A 67 -17.41 -5.71 -1.42
C VAL A 67 -16.08 -5.39 -2.09
N MET A 68 -14.95 -5.92 -1.58
CA MET A 68 -13.63 -5.73 -2.20
C MET A 68 -13.59 -6.31 -3.60
N ARG A 69 -13.97 -7.60 -3.75
CA ARG A 69 -13.95 -8.26 -5.05
C ARG A 69 -14.90 -7.56 -6.04
N ALA A 70 -16.10 -7.24 -5.59
CA ALA A 70 -17.07 -6.52 -6.42
C ALA A 70 -16.52 -5.15 -6.90
N ALA A 71 -15.77 -4.44 -6.04
CA ALA A 71 -15.13 -3.19 -6.41
C ALA A 71 -14.05 -3.39 -7.49
N ILE A 72 -13.17 -4.38 -7.29
CA ILE A 72 -12.08 -4.66 -8.25
C ILE A 72 -12.64 -5.14 -9.58
N GLU A 73 -13.66 -6.00 -9.60
CA GLU A 73 -14.36 -6.42 -10.82
C GLU A 73 -15.03 -5.25 -11.56
N ALA A 74 -15.41 -4.19 -10.83
CA ALA A 74 -15.91 -2.93 -11.40
C ALA A 74 -14.81 -1.94 -11.80
N GLY A 75 -13.53 -2.32 -11.70
CA GLY A 75 -12.38 -1.45 -12.00
C GLY A 75 -12.06 -0.44 -10.91
N VAL A 76 -12.61 -0.61 -9.70
CA VAL A 76 -12.35 0.25 -8.55
C VAL A 76 -11.35 -0.42 -7.62
N ASN A 77 -10.13 0.11 -7.58
CA ASN A 77 -9.07 -0.44 -6.75
C ASN A 77 -9.20 -0.05 -5.28
N VAL A 78 -9.17 -1.03 -4.40
CA VAL A 78 -9.21 -0.85 -2.95
C VAL A 78 -7.90 -1.32 -2.34
N PRO A 79 -7.17 -0.47 -1.59
CA PRO A 79 -5.90 -0.86 -0.99
C PRO A 79 -6.04 -2.06 -0.05
N LYS A 80 -5.10 -3.00 -0.13
CA LYS A 80 -5.09 -4.23 0.69
C LYS A 80 -3.66 -4.67 1.01
N LEU A 81 -3.49 -5.47 2.08
CA LEU A 81 -2.24 -6.16 2.41
C LEU A 81 -2.48 -7.61 2.82
N CYS A 82 -3.60 -7.90 3.53
CA CYS A 82 -3.85 -9.22 4.11
C CYS A 82 -4.90 -10.04 3.37
N ALA A 83 -5.40 -9.57 2.24
CA ALA A 83 -6.46 -10.23 1.48
C ALA A 83 -5.93 -10.70 0.12
N THR A 84 -6.28 -11.91 -0.30
CA THR A 84 -5.87 -12.54 -1.55
C THR A 84 -6.97 -13.49 -2.04
N ASP A 85 -6.97 -13.79 -3.34
CA ASP A 85 -7.93 -14.72 -3.97
C ASP A 85 -7.84 -16.15 -3.43
N SER A 86 -6.70 -16.53 -2.88
CA SER A 86 -6.41 -17.89 -2.48
C SER A 86 -6.76 -18.21 -1.04
N LEU A 87 -7.10 -17.20 -0.21
CA LEU A 87 -7.36 -17.37 1.22
C LEU A 87 -8.62 -16.64 1.65
N GLU A 88 -9.34 -17.22 2.60
CA GLU A 88 -10.47 -16.57 3.26
C GLU A 88 -10.00 -15.30 4.00
N PRO A 89 -10.60 -14.15 3.72
CA PRO A 89 -10.20 -12.89 4.32
C PRO A 89 -10.64 -12.81 5.79
N PHE A 90 -9.79 -12.27 6.64
CA PHE A 90 -10.08 -12.05 8.06
C PHE A 90 -9.99 -10.58 8.52
N GLY A 91 -9.72 -9.66 7.58
CA GLY A 91 -9.84 -8.22 7.82
C GLY A 91 -8.78 -7.61 8.75
N SER A 92 -7.58 -8.20 8.83
CA SER A 92 -6.52 -7.80 9.77
C SER A 92 -5.92 -6.43 9.44
N CYS A 93 -5.50 -6.21 8.20
CA CYS A 93 -4.69 -5.02 7.85
C CYS A 93 -5.46 -3.69 7.93
N ARG A 94 -6.78 -3.71 7.84
CA ARG A 94 -7.65 -2.52 7.90
C ARG A 94 -7.36 -1.45 6.83
N LEU A 95 -6.67 -1.77 5.76
CA LEU A 95 -6.47 -0.86 4.63
C LEU A 95 -7.70 -0.78 3.72
N CYS A 96 -8.43 -1.87 3.59
CA CYS A 96 -9.57 -1.99 2.71
C CYS A 96 -10.89 -1.41 3.28
N LEU A 97 -10.81 -0.41 4.16
CA LEU A 97 -11.97 0.25 4.74
C LEU A 97 -12.82 0.92 3.66
N VAL A 98 -14.16 0.83 3.82
CA VAL A 98 -15.14 1.49 2.96
C VAL A 98 -16.22 2.18 3.78
N GLU A 99 -16.97 3.10 3.18
CA GLU A 99 -18.20 3.63 3.71
C GLU A 99 -19.38 2.93 3.06
N ILE A 100 -20.36 2.55 3.86
CA ILE A 100 -21.61 1.93 3.38
C ILE A 100 -22.78 2.72 3.94
N ASP A 101 -23.65 3.21 3.06
CA ASP A 101 -24.80 3.99 3.47
C ASP A 101 -25.68 3.21 4.45
N GLY A 102 -26.08 3.88 5.51
CA GLY A 102 -26.89 3.29 6.59
C GLY A 102 -26.10 2.41 7.59
N ARG A 103 -24.83 2.12 7.36
CA ARG A 103 -23.98 1.40 8.32
C ARG A 103 -23.08 2.35 9.12
N ARG A 104 -22.93 2.05 10.41
CA ARG A 104 -22.02 2.82 11.28
C ARG A 104 -20.59 2.34 11.11
N GLY A 105 -19.65 3.29 11.09
CA GLY A 105 -18.20 3.01 11.04
C GLY A 105 -17.72 2.72 9.62
N TYR A 106 -16.55 2.10 9.55
CA TYR A 106 -15.84 1.80 8.30
C TYR A 106 -15.54 0.30 8.24
N PRO A 107 -16.44 -0.50 7.67
CA PRO A 107 -16.20 -1.93 7.55
C PRO A 107 -15.03 -2.23 6.60
N ALA A 108 -14.38 -3.38 6.80
CA ALA A 108 -13.39 -3.89 5.87
C ALA A 108 -14.09 -4.52 4.68
N SER A 109 -13.84 -4.04 3.48
CA SER A 109 -14.49 -4.52 2.26
C SER A 109 -14.19 -6.00 1.97
N CYS A 110 -13.02 -6.50 2.37
CA CYS A 110 -12.66 -7.91 2.17
C CYS A 110 -13.51 -8.90 2.97
N THR A 111 -14.05 -8.50 4.12
CA THR A 111 -14.88 -9.36 4.98
C THR A 111 -16.36 -9.00 4.97
N THR A 112 -16.75 -8.04 4.14
CA THR A 112 -18.14 -7.59 4.04
C THR A 112 -18.76 -8.18 2.78
N PRO A 113 -19.76 -9.08 2.86
CA PRO A 113 -20.48 -9.58 1.70
C PRO A 113 -21.36 -8.48 1.11
N VAL A 114 -21.58 -8.55 -0.21
CA VAL A 114 -22.50 -7.66 -0.92
C VAL A 114 -23.95 -7.91 -0.53
N GLU A 115 -24.77 -6.86 -0.51
CA GLU A 115 -26.21 -6.90 -0.30
C GLU A 115 -26.93 -6.10 -1.39
N ALA A 116 -28.16 -6.52 -1.73
CA ALA A 116 -28.94 -5.86 -2.75
C ALA A 116 -29.23 -4.39 -2.38
N GLY A 117 -28.96 -3.49 -3.31
CA GLY A 117 -29.15 -2.05 -3.12
C GLY A 117 -28.15 -1.36 -2.18
N MET A 118 -27.13 -2.09 -1.72
CA MET A 118 -26.04 -1.51 -0.94
C MET A 118 -25.37 -0.37 -1.73
N LYS A 119 -25.06 0.76 -1.05
CA LYS A 119 -24.31 1.86 -1.62
C LYS A 119 -22.99 2.01 -0.90
N VAL A 120 -21.91 1.82 -1.65
CA VAL A 120 -20.54 1.80 -1.14
C VAL A 120 -19.76 2.98 -1.69
N ARG A 121 -19.02 3.67 -0.84
CA ARG A 121 -18.02 4.66 -1.23
C ARG A 121 -16.63 4.14 -0.83
N THR A 122 -15.72 4.15 -1.78
CA THR A 122 -14.35 3.68 -1.59
C THR A 122 -13.33 4.82 -1.55
N GLN A 123 -13.69 6.01 -2.04
CA GLN A 123 -12.77 7.13 -2.25
C GLN A 123 -13.32 8.41 -1.59
N THR A 124 -13.27 8.46 -0.26
CA THR A 124 -13.59 9.69 0.50
C THR A 124 -12.34 10.20 1.21
N ASP A 125 -12.27 11.52 1.47
CA ASP A 125 -11.17 12.14 2.22
C ASP A 125 -10.99 11.48 3.59
N ARG A 126 -12.08 11.05 4.20
CA ARG A 126 -12.07 10.37 5.49
C ARG A 126 -11.43 9.00 5.40
N LEU A 127 -11.79 8.21 4.40
CA LEU A 127 -11.18 6.89 4.13
C LEU A 127 -9.69 7.03 3.83
N GLN A 128 -9.32 8.02 3.02
CA GLN A 128 -7.92 8.29 2.71
C GLN A 128 -7.12 8.62 3.97
N SER A 129 -7.67 9.47 4.84
CA SER A 129 -7.03 9.81 6.11
C SER A 129 -6.89 8.59 7.03
N LEU A 130 -7.92 7.74 7.13
CA LEU A 130 -7.88 6.51 7.92
C LEU A 130 -6.85 5.52 7.40
N ARG A 131 -6.83 5.25 6.09
CA ARG A 131 -5.87 4.35 5.45
C ARG A 131 -4.43 4.82 5.64
N ARG A 132 -4.19 6.12 5.47
CA ARG A 132 -2.86 6.71 5.72
C ARG A 132 -2.43 6.54 7.17
N ASN A 133 -3.31 6.77 8.13
CA ASN A 133 -3.00 6.58 9.55
C ASN A 133 -2.73 5.11 9.88
N VAL A 134 -3.48 4.17 9.28
CA VAL A 134 -3.23 2.73 9.43
C VAL A 134 -1.86 2.36 8.86
N MET A 135 -1.54 2.83 7.64
CA MET A 135 -0.21 2.62 7.05
C MET A 135 0.92 3.20 7.90
N GLU A 136 0.70 4.39 8.48
CA GLU A 136 1.68 5.00 9.37
C GLU A 136 1.99 4.12 10.59
N LEU A 137 0.97 3.47 11.16
CA LEU A 137 1.17 2.52 12.27
C LEU A 137 1.96 1.27 11.83
N TYR A 138 1.68 0.72 10.64
CA TYR A 138 2.48 -0.38 10.10
C TYR A 138 3.94 0.02 9.89
N ILE A 139 4.16 1.18 9.28
CA ILE A 139 5.52 1.67 9.00
C ILE A 139 6.26 2.01 10.30
N SER A 140 5.57 2.46 11.35
CA SER A 140 6.20 2.80 12.63
C SER A 140 6.80 1.58 13.35
N ASP A 141 6.32 0.38 13.05
CA ASP A 141 6.84 -0.89 13.58
C ASP A 141 7.76 -1.62 12.59
N HIS A 142 8.02 -1.03 11.43
CA HIS A 142 8.85 -1.60 10.39
C HIS A 142 10.18 -0.87 10.28
N PRO A 143 11.33 -1.58 10.11
CA PRO A 143 12.63 -0.92 9.87
C PRO A 143 12.57 -0.03 8.63
N LEU A 144 13.07 1.22 8.76
CA LEU A 144 13.08 2.18 7.66
C LEU A 144 14.41 2.14 6.87
N ASP A 145 14.96 0.97 6.68
CA ASP A 145 16.21 0.73 5.95
C ASP A 145 16.00 0.19 4.53
N CYS A 146 14.96 0.64 3.87
CA CYS A 146 14.56 0.19 2.54
C CYS A 146 15.72 0.11 1.53
N LEU A 147 16.72 0.99 1.63
CA LEU A 147 17.86 1.01 0.71
C LEU A 147 18.75 -0.24 0.82
N THR A 148 18.76 -0.90 1.97
CA THR A 148 19.52 -2.13 2.22
C THR A 148 18.65 -3.39 2.20
N CYS A 149 17.33 -3.22 2.19
CA CYS A 149 16.38 -4.31 2.18
C CYS A 149 16.36 -5.05 0.83
N PRO A 150 16.43 -6.39 0.82
CA PRO A 150 16.37 -7.17 -0.43
C PRO A 150 15.01 -7.06 -1.15
N ALA A 151 13.92 -6.72 -0.45
CA ALA A 151 12.60 -6.51 -1.04
C ALA A 151 12.42 -5.11 -1.63
N ASN A 152 13.41 -4.22 -1.55
CA ASN A 152 13.28 -2.86 -2.05
C ASN A 152 12.92 -2.83 -3.55
N GLY A 153 11.81 -2.17 -3.87
CA GLY A 153 11.30 -2.07 -5.25
C GLY A 153 10.39 -3.24 -5.68
N ASN A 154 10.22 -4.26 -4.82
CA ASN A 154 9.22 -5.31 -4.96
C ASN A 154 8.62 -5.61 -3.57
N CYS A 155 7.96 -4.61 -2.98
CA CYS A 155 7.46 -4.66 -1.62
C CYS A 155 6.06 -4.04 -1.55
N GLU A 156 5.06 -4.86 -1.23
CA GLU A 156 3.67 -4.42 -1.12
C GLU A 156 3.47 -3.35 -0.03
N LEU A 157 4.26 -3.39 1.03
CA LEU A 157 4.19 -2.38 2.08
C LEU A 157 4.60 -0.99 1.55
N GLN A 158 5.68 -0.93 0.74
CA GLN A 158 6.10 0.32 0.08
C GLN A 158 5.04 0.81 -0.91
N ASP A 159 4.46 -0.10 -1.69
CA ASP A 159 3.43 0.22 -2.67
C ASP A 159 2.20 0.81 -1.99
N MET A 160 1.72 0.15 -0.92
CA MET A 160 0.56 0.64 -0.17
C MET A 160 0.83 1.94 0.59
N ALA A 161 2.05 2.18 1.07
CA ALA A 161 2.45 3.48 1.61
C ALA A 161 2.34 4.57 0.53
N GLY A 162 2.77 4.27 -0.69
CA GLY A 162 2.61 5.14 -1.86
C GLY A 162 1.15 5.43 -2.19
N VAL A 163 0.33 4.39 -2.30
CA VAL A 163 -1.12 4.47 -2.64
C VAL A 163 -1.91 5.28 -1.60
N THR A 164 -1.61 5.10 -0.31
CA THR A 164 -2.28 5.84 0.77
C THR A 164 -1.76 7.26 0.96
N GLY A 165 -0.73 7.66 0.21
CA GLY A 165 -0.15 8.99 0.29
C GLY A 165 0.69 9.23 1.56
N LEU A 166 1.19 8.17 2.20
CA LEU A 166 2.10 8.30 3.33
C LEU A 166 3.47 8.77 2.83
N ARG A 167 3.96 9.88 3.36
CA ARG A 167 5.26 10.48 3.02
C ARG A 167 6.15 10.68 4.22
N GLU A 168 5.56 10.84 5.38
CA GLU A 168 6.25 11.09 6.65
C GLU A 168 5.61 10.25 7.74
N VAL A 169 6.40 9.78 8.68
CA VAL A 169 5.96 8.99 9.81
C VAL A 169 6.08 9.86 11.06
N ARG A 170 4.98 10.12 11.76
CA ARG A 170 4.96 10.91 13.00
C ARG A 170 5.54 10.12 14.18
N TYR A 171 5.42 8.80 14.13
CA TYR A 171 5.93 7.90 15.14
C TYR A 171 7.27 7.37 14.67
N GLY A 172 8.36 7.77 15.35
CA GLY A 172 9.69 7.33 14.98
C GLY A 172 9.90 5.85 15.27
N PHE A 173 10.61 5.17 14.39
CA PHE A 173 11.15 3.85 14.66
C PHE A 173 12.32 4.01 15.64
N ASP A 174 12.16 3.54 16.88
CA ASP A 174 13.20 3.61 17.93
C ASP A 174 14.04 2.33 18.05
N GLY A 175 13.86 1.40 17.12
CA GLY A 175 14.52 0.11 17.10
C GLY A 175 13.95 -0.89 18.13
N ALA A 176 12.80 -0.61 18.70
CA ALA A 176 12.13 -1.46 19.70
C ALA A 176 11.04 -2.36 19.08
N ASN A 177 11.16 -2.71 17.82
CA ASN A 177 10.23 -3.63 17.15
C ASN A 177 10.63 -5.10 17.34
N HIS A 178 9.84 -6.00 16.79
CA HIS A 178 10.03 -7.45 16.83
C HIS A 178 11.27 -7.97 16.08
N LEU A 179 12.03 -7.12 15.37
CA LEU A 179 13.36 -7.50 14.84
C LEU A 179 14.32 -8.02 15.92
N LYS A 180 14.08 -7.67 17.18
CA LYS A 180 14.85 -8.17 18.31
C LYS A 180 14.37 -9.53 18.82
N ASP A 181 13.24 -10.00 18.32
CA ASP A 181 12.70 -11.29 18.68
C ASP A 181 13.63 -12.39 18.15
N LYS A 182 13.73 -13.47 18.92
CA LYS A 182 14.53 -14.61 18.49
C LYS A 182 13.84 -15.29 17.32
N LYS A 183 14.65 -15.74 16.38
CA LYS A 183 14.19 -16.64 15.33
C LYS A 183 13.56 -17.87 15.95
N ASP A 184 12.41 -18.27 15.41
CA ASP A 184 11.76 -19.52 15.81
C ASP A 184 12.30 -20.67 14.95
N GLU A 185 13.09 -21.54 15.60
CA GLU A 185 13.70 -22.74 15.00
C GLU A 185 12.98 -24.02 15.46
N SER A 186 11.79 -23.92 16.03
CA SER A 186 11.03 -25.07 16.52
C SER A 186 10.56 -26.03 15.40
N ASN A 187 10.43 -25.53 14.17
CA ASN A 187 10.08 -26.35 13.03
C ASN A 187 11.31 -26.95 12.36
N PRO A 188 11.38 -28.27 12.12
CA PRO A 188 12.56 -28.94 11.54
C PRO A 188 12.77 -28.61 10.05
N TYR A 189 11.82 -28.00 9.36
CA TYR A 189 11.87 -27.75 7.93
C TYR A 189 12.10 -26.28 7.55
N PHE A 190 11.80 -25.34 8.44
CA PHE A 190 12.02 -23.92 8.19
C PHE A 190 12.24 -23.16 9.49
N THR A 191 12.98 -22.06 9.40
CA THR A 191 13.15 -21.08 10.48
C THR A 191 12.21 -19.91 10.21
N TYR A 192 11.39 -19.53 11.19
CA TYR A 192 10.63 -18.30 11.12
C TYR A 192 11.48 -17.14 11.65
N ASP A 193 11.69 -16.15 10.81
CA ASP A 193 12.40 -14.91 11.13
C ASP A 193 11.38 -13.77 11.16
N PRO A 194 11.10 -13.15 12.32
CA PRO A 194 10.12 -12.06 12.41
C PRO A 194 10.63 -10.73 11.83
N SER A 195 11.88 -10.64 11.39
CA SER A 195 12.51 -9.42 10.85
C SER A 195 12.23 -9.18 9.36
#